data_817d66b089def4787c5b06f4de6be76a
#
_entry.id   817d66b089def4787c5b06f4de6be76a
#
_cell.length_a   1.000
_cell.length_b   1.000
_cell.length_c   1.000
_cell.angle_alpha   90.00
_cell.angle_beta   90.00
_cell.angle_gamma   90.00
#
_symmetry.space_group_name_H-M   'P 1'
#
loop_
_entity.id
_entity.type
_entity.pdbx_description
1 polymer ?
#
loop_
_entity_poly.entity_id
_entity_poly.type
_entity_poly.pdbx_seq_one_letter_code
_entity_poly.pdbx_strand_id
1 'polypeptide(L)'
;MSVANATGPAIADRGTAPLLGLVLAGGRSKRMRTDKAALLYGGRSQLERAMALIAPHVVRAYVSVRADQGSDPLRARFSQIPDSHENLGPIAGLLAAQARHPEAAWLVLACDLPLLDDATLTHLVGARAPERTATAYRSSHDGLPEPLCAIWEPRSAAPLLAYVGSGRDCPRRFLLGADTYLIDEPNPAALDNINTPEEYRSAMTALAPEDTADAKHITVQYYALLREQAGRRDEALVTRAGTAAELYAELGRRYPFSLPPEVLRVAINAEFREWPAPLADGDAVVFIPPVAGG
;
A
#
# COMPACT_ATOMS: atom_id res chain seq x y z
N MET A 1 -39.06 3.40 -21.83
CA MET A 1 -38.23 3.41 -20.63
C MET A 1 -36.79 3.36 -21.10
N SER A 2 -36.13 4.53 -21.10
CA SER A 2 -34.78 4.75 -21.65
C SER A 2 -33.76 4.42 -20.60
N VAL A 3 -32.83 3.51 -20.92
CA VAL A 3 -31.70 3.13 -20.05
C VAL A 3 -30.59 4.16 -20.28
N ALA A 4 -30.28 4.91 -19.24
CA ALA A 4 -29.20 5.90 -19.27
C ALA A 4 -27.82 5.19 -19.42
N ASN A 5 -27.12 5.51 -20.49
CA ASN A 5 -25.73 5.15 -20.73
C ASN A 5 -24.84 5.86 -19.70
N ALA A 6 -24.12 5.08 -18.90
CA ALA A 6 -23.03 5.57 -18.07
C ALA A 6 -21.87 5.99 -18.98
N THR A 7 -21.58 7.29 -18.98
CA THR A 7 -20.45 7.89 -19.69
C THR A 7 -19.16 7.41 -19.04
N GLY A 8 -18.40 6.58 -19.75
CA GLY A 8 -17.03 6.20 -19.40
C GLY A 8 -16.07 7.40 -19.47
N PRO A 9 -14.85 7.30 -18.94
CA PRO A 9 -13.91 8.40 -18.84
C PRO A 9 -13.58 9.00 -20.21
N ALA A 10 -13.41 10.31 -20.23
CA ALA A 10 -13.20 11.13 -21.41
C ALA A 10 -12.11 10.58 -22.35
N ILE A 11 -12.47 10.54 -23.63
CA ILE A 11 -11.63 10.08 -24.74
C ILE A 11 -10.35 10.95 -24.80
N ALA A 12 -9.19 10.29 -24.77
CA ALA A 12 -7.88 10.89 -24.97
C ALA A 12 -7.87 11.78 -26.23
N ASP A 13 -7.36 13.00 -26.08
CA ASP A 13 -7.01 13.90 -27.14
C ASP A 13 -6.04 13.18 -28.12
N ARG A 14 -6.34 13.22 -29.42
CA ARG A 14 -5.66 12.45 -30.48
C ARG A 14 -4.18 12.85 -30.72
N GLY A 15 -3.50 13.41 -29.72
CA GLY A 15 -2.08 13.82 -29.82
C GLY A 15 -1.22 13.39 -28.64
N THR A 16 -1.80 12.94 -27.52
CA THR A 16 -1.06 12.64 -26.28
C THR A 16 -0.91 11.14 -26.09
N ALA A 17 0.32 10.68 -25.81
CA ALA A 17 0.61 9.26 -25.51
C ALA A 17 -0.29 8.73 -24.41
N PRO A 18 -0.84 7.48 -24.52
CA PRO A 18 -1.65 6.88 -23.46
C PRO A 18 -0.82 6.77 -22.19
N LEU A 19 -1.45 7.06 -21.06
CA LEU A 19 -0.81 6.95 -19.74
C LEU A 19 -1.06 5.55 -19.17
N LEU A 20 0.00 4.78 -18.97
CA LEU A 20 -0.01 3.49 -18.31
C LEU A 20 0.60 3.62 -16.90
N GLY A 21 0.20 2.73 -15.99
CA GLY A 21 0.70 2.72 -14.62
C GLY A 21 1.73 1.62 -14.39
N LEU A 22 2.77 1.92 -13.61
CA LEU A 22 3.79 0.97 -13.18
C LEU A 22 4.05 1.10 -11.68
N VAL A 23 3.65 0.08 -10.92
CA VAL A 23 3.99 -0.01 -9.51
C VAL A 23 5.26 -0.86 -9.35
N LEU A 24 6.32 -0.25 -8.82
CA LEU A 24 7.62 -0.89 -8.60
C LEU A 24 7.60 -1.69 -7.29
N ALA A 25 7.42 -2.99 -7.37
CA ALA A 25 7.32 -3.90 -6.23
C ALA A 25 8.46 -4.95 -6.16
N GLY A 26 9.53 -4.76 -6.95
CA GLY A 26 10.66 -5.69 -7.06
C GLY A 26 11.76 -5.53 -6.01
N GLY A 27 11.71 -4.54 -5.12
CA GLY A 27 12.78 -4.20 -4.18
C GLY A 27 13.15 -5.33 -3.21
N ARG A 28 14.48 -5.51 -2.94
CA ARG A 28 14.98 -6.37 -1.85
C ARG A 28 14.95 -5.57 -0.55
N SER A 29 13.96 -5.79 0.32
CA SER A 29 13.82 -5.13 1.63
C SER A 29 14.88 -5.58 2.64
N LYS A 30 16.16 -5.33 2.36
CA LYS A 30 17.30 -5.83 3.17
C LYS A 30 17.26 -5.36 4.63
N ARG A 31 16.74 -4.16 4.90
CA ARG A 31 16.70 -3.56 6.25
C ARG A 31 15.53 -4.04 7.08
N MET A 32 14.36 -4.22 6.48
CA MET A 32 13.14 -4.64 7.20
C MET A 32 12.99 -6.16 7.32
N ARG A 33 13.81 -6.97 6.65
CA ARG A 33 13.70 -8.45 6.58
C ARG A 33 12.31 -8.97 6.15
N THR A 34 11.42 -8.07 5.73
CA THR A 34 10.04 -8.35 5.33
C THR A 34 9.79 -7.71 3.97
N ASP A 35 9.02 -8.38 3.12
CA ASP A 35 8.61 -7.82 1.83
C ASP A 35 7.70 -6.61 2.03
N LYS A 36 8.18 -5.41 1.67
CA LYS A 36 7.42 -4.16 1.83
C LYS A 36 6.08 -4.19 1.07
N ALA A 37 6.02 -4.89 -0.06
CA ALA A 37 4.80 -5.01 -0.85
C ALA A 37 3.70 -5.77 -0.10
N ALA A 38 4.07 -6.67 0.82
CA ALA A 38 3.16 -7.48 1.61
C ALA A 38 2.79 -6.85 2.97
N LEU A 39 3.39 -5.71 3.36
CA LEU A 39 3.01 -5.00 4.59
C LEU A 39 1.53 -4.61 4.55
N LEU A 40 0.83 -4.82 5.65
CA LEU A 40 -0.61 -4.57 5.74
C LEU A 40 -0.90 -3.19 6.35
N TYR A 41 -1.73 -2.42 5.66
CA TYR A 41 -2.27 -1.15 6.13
C TYR A 41 -3.80 -1.22 6.01
N GLY A 42 -4.50 -1.15 7.14
CA GLY A 42 -5.96 -1.25 7.16
C GLY A 42 -6.49 -2.57 6.54
N GLY A 43 -5.78 -3.70 6.73
CA GLY A 43 -6.17 -5.01 6.23
C GLY A 43 -5.86 -5.29 4.75
N ARG A 44 -5.27 -4.33 4.02
CA ARG A 44 -4.82 -4.51 2.63
C ARG A 44 -3.30 -4.44 2.54
N SER A 45 -2.69 -5.25 1.68
CA SER A 45 -1.26 -5.14 1.41
C SER A 45 -0.91 -3.79 0.76
N GLN A 46 0.31 -3.35 0.97
CA GLN A 46 0.79 -2.09 0.38
C GLN A 46 0.73 -2.14 -1.16
N LEU A 47 1.01 -3.29 -1.76
CA LEU A 47 0.87 -3.47 -3.20
C LEU A 47 -0.59 -3.31 -3.66
N GLU A 48 -1.56 -3.93 -2.96
CA GLU A 48 -2.98 -3.77 -3.29
C GLU A 48 -3.44 -2.31 -3.17
N ARG A 49 -2.93 -1.59 -2.17
CA ARG A 49 -3.22 -0.15 -1.99
C ARG A 49 -2.66 0.67 -3.14
N ALA A 50 -1.37 0.49 -3.48
CA ALA A 50 -0.72 1.20 -4.58
C ALA A 50 -1.40 0.93 -5.93
N MET A 51 -1.77 -0.33 -6.20
CA MET A 51 -2.49 -0.72 -7.41
C MET A 51 -3.91 -0.13 -7.48
N ALA A 52 -4.62 -0.11 -6.36
CA ALA A 52 -5.96 0.51 -6.29
C ALA A 52 -5.89 2.03 -6.47
N LEU A 53 -4.84 2.66 -5.93
CA LEU A 53 -4.65 4.11 -6.02
C LEU A 53 -4.29 4.57 -7.43
N ILE A 54 -3.42 3.84 -8.15
CA ILE A 54 -2.98 4.21 -9.50
C ILE A 54 -4.06 3.93 -10.56
N ALA A 55 -4.90 2.91 -10.37
CA ALA A 55 -5.82 2.41 -11.38
C ALA A 55 -6.78 3.46 -11.98
N PRO A 56 -7.38 4.40 -11.22
CA PRO A 56 -8.27 5.43 -11.76
C PRO A 56 -7.57 6.43 -12.69
N HIS A 57 -6.26 6.60 -12.58
CA HIS A 57 -5.47 7.61 -13.27
C HIS A 57 -4.86 7.14 -14.60
N VAL A 58 -4.96 5.83 -14.93
CA VAL A 58 -4.27 5.24 -16.06
C VAL A 58 -5.18 4.32 -16.88
N VAL A 59 -4.82 4.11 -18.15
CA VAL A 59 -5.57 3.18 -19.02
C VAL A 59 -5.42 1.74 -18.54
N ARG A 60 -4.24 1.38 -18.02
CA ARG A 60 -3.92 0.07 -17.44
C ARG A 60 -2.74 0.18 -16.50
N ALA A 61 -2.82 -0.54 -15.37
CA ALA A 61 -1.76 -0.61 -14.38
C ALA A 61 -1.04 -1.97 -14.41
N TYR A 62 0.26 -1.94 -14.16
CA TYR A 62 1.15 -3.10 -14.11
C TYR A 62 1.99 -3.07 -12.82
N VAL A 63 2.41 -4.27 -12.41
CA VAL A 63 3.40 -4.45 -11.35
C VAL A 63 4.73 -4.83 -11.98
N SER A 64 5.80 -4.09 -11.66
CA SER A 64 7.17 -4.50 -11.98
C SER A 64 7.60 -5.57 -10.97
N VAL A 65 8.11 -6.68 -11.48
CA VAL A 65 8.56 -7.82 -10.69
C VAL A 65 9.94 -8.29 -11.15
N ARG A 66 10.77 -8.73 -10.21
CA ARG A 66 11.99 -9.45 -10.58
C ARG A 66 11.66 -10.83 -11.13
N ALA A 67 12.57 -11.43 -11.87
CA ALA A 67 12.39 -12.75 -12.47
C ALA A 67 12.02 -13.85 -11.43
N ASP A 68 12.56 -13.75 -10.19
CA ASP A 68 12.29 -14.67 -9.10
C ASP A 68 10.95 -14.42 -8.36
N GLN A 69 10.22 -13.37 -8.70
CA GLN A 69 8.96 -12.97 -8.04
C GLN A 69 7.71 -13.22 -8.90
N GLY A 70 7.86 -13.71 -10.13
CA GLY A 70 6.72 -13.86 -11.05
C GLY A 70 5.62 -14.80 -10.56
N SER A 71 5.97 -15.80 -9.73
CA SER A 71 5.03 -16.75 -9.12
C SER A 71 4.58 -16.37 -7.71
N ASP A 72 5.00 -15.21 -7.18
CA ASP A 72 4.57 -14.74 -5.87
C ASP A 72 3.04 -14.56 -5.84
N PRO A 73 2.31 -15.17 -4.87
CA PRO A 73 0.84 -15.18 -4.88
C PRO A 73 0.20 -13.78 -4.82
N LEU A 74 0.87 -12.81 -4.17
CA LEU A 74 0.35 -11.44 -4.11
C LEU A 74 0.51 -10.74 -5.46
N ARG A 75 1.70 -10.83 -6.07
CA ARG A 75 2.02 -10.17 -7.34
C ARG A 75 1.32 -10.81 -8.53
N ALA A 76 1.10 -12.13 -8.49
CA ALA A 76 0.39 -12.89 -9.54
C ALA A 76 -1.08 -12.46 -9.74
N ARG A 77 -1.66 -11.72 -8.80
CA ARG A 77 -3.01 -11.16 -8.90
C ARG A 77 -3.11 -9.97 -9.86
N PHE A 78 -1.98 -9.42 -10.31
CA PHE A 78 -1.90 -8.23 -11.15
C PHE A 78 -1.20 -8.52 -12.47
N SER A 79 -1.44 -7.66 -13.47
CA SER A 79 -0.67 -7.70 -14.73
C SER A 79 0.78 -7.36 -14.45
N GLN A 80 1.70 -8.25 -14.80
CA GLN A 80 3.12 -8.13 -14.48
C GLN A 80 3.96 -7.67 -15.67
N ILE A 81 5.01 -6.91 -15.37
CA ILE A 81 6.13 -6.66 -16.26
C ILE A 81 7.40 -7.14 -15.54
N PRO A 82 8.01 -8.25 -16.00
CA PRO A 82 9.30 -8.69 -15.46
C PRO A 82 10.41 -7.70 -15.79
N ASP A 83 11.27 -7.42 -14.79
CA ASP A 83 12.43 -6.57 -14.96
C ASP A 83 13.36 -7.16 -16.02
N SER A 84 13.83 -6.32 -16.96
CA SER A 84 14.68 -6.75 -18.08
C SER A 84 16.17 -6.86 -17.71
N HIS A 85 16.57 -6.29 -16.57
CA HIS A 85 17.95 -6.23 -16.12
C HIS A 85 18.06 -6.51 -14.62
N GLU A 86 19.03 -7.31 -14.24
CA GLU A 86 19.36 -7.53 -12.85
C GLU A 86 20.18 -6.35 -12.28
N ASN A 87 19.97 -6.05 -10.99
CA ASN A 87 20.76 -5.09 -10.21
C ASN A 87 20.70 -3.61 -10.65
N LEU A 88 19.78 -3.21 -11.55
CA LEU A 88 19.55 -1.81 -11.91
C LEU A 88 18.51 -1.10 -11.03
N GLY A 89 18.02 -1.76 -9.98
CA GLY A 89 17.03 -1.17 -9.09
C GLY A 89 15.74 -0.75 -9.84
N PRO A 90 15.16 0.41 -9.49
CA PRO A 90 13.89 0.88 -10.07
C PRO A 90 13.92 1.09 -11.59
N ILE A 91 15.09 1.42 -12.14
CA ILE A 91 15.25 1.66 -13.59
C ILE A 91 14.98 0.39 -14.40
N ALA A 92 15.30 -0.80 -13.87
CA ALA A 92 15.07 -2.07 -14.57
C ALA A 92 13.59 -2.25 -14.96
N GLY A 93 12.69 -2.01 -14.00
CA GLY A 93 11.25 -2.07 -14.24
C GLY A 93 10.75 -1.03 -15.22
N LEU A 94 11.25 0.22 -15.11
CA LEU A 94 10.87 1.29 -16.03
C LEU A 94 11.34 1.00 -17.47
N LEU A 95 12.57 0.54 -17.67
CA LEU A 95 13.09 0.16 -19.01
C LEU A 95 12.29 -1.01 -19.59
N ALA A 96 11.94 -2.01 -18.77
CA ALA A 96 11.11 -3.12 -19.22
C ALA A 96 9.71 -2.66 -19.64
N ALA A 97 9.11 -1.73 -18.90
CA ALA A 97 7.82 -1.14 -19.21
C ALA A 97 7.85 -0.34 -20.51
N GLN A 98 8.86 0.52 -20.70
CA GLN A 98 9.04 1.31 -21.92
C GLN A 98 9.34 0.43 -23.14
N ALA A 99 10.10 -0.65 -22.98
CA ALA A 99 10.35 -1.60 -24.08
C ALA A 99 9.06 -2.35 -24.48
N ARG A 100 8.18 -2.65 -23.53
CA ARG A 100 6.91 -3.36 -23.78
C ARG A 100 5.85 -2.49 -24.46
N HIS A 101 5.80 -1.21 -24.11
CA HIS A 101 4.85 -0.22 -24.65
C HIS A 101 5.60 1.08 -24.96
N PRO A 102 6.36 1.11 -26.08
CA PRO A 102 7.23 2.25 -26.41
C PRO A 102 6.45 3.52 -26.78
N GLU A 103 5.16 3.38 -27.11
CA GLU A 103 4.26 4.49 -27.44
C GLU A 103 3.62 5.14 -26.22
N ALA A 104 3.72 4.52 -25.04
CA ALA A 104 3.03 4.95 -23.84
C ALA A 104 3.91 5.81 -22.92
N ALA A 105 3.27 6.75 -22.23
CA ALA A 105 3.83 7.37 -21.03
C ALA A 105 3.55 6.48 -19.81
N TRP A 106 4.40 6.59 -18.81
CA TRP A 106 4.33 5.76 -17.61
C TRP A 106 4.20 6.60 -16.35
N LEU A 107 3.07 6.46 -15.65
CA LEU A 107 2.95 6.89 -14.26
C LEU A 107 3.62 5.82 -13.38
N VAL A 108 4.77 6.17 -12.83
CA VAL A 108 5.59 5.25 -12.02
C VAL A 108 5.37 5.54 -10.54
N LEU A 109 5.08 4.50 -9.77
CA LEU A 109 4.97 4.57 -8.32
C LEU A 109 5.91 3.57 -7.64
N ALA A 110 6.63 4.01 -6.61
CA ALA A 110 7.25 3.08 -5.68
C ALA A 110 6.17 2.44 -4.78
N CYS A 111 6.34 1.14 -4.49
CA CYS A 111 5.40 0.43 -3.63
C CYS A 111 5.55 0.79 -2.14
N ASP A 112 6.52 1.60 -1.73
CA ASP A 112 6.81 1.94 -0.33
C ASP A 112 6.41 3.36 0.07
N LEU A 113 5.37 3.89 -0.58
CA LEU A 113 4.74 5.18 -0.31
C LEU A 113 3.35 4.97 0.33
N PRO A 114 3.23 4.62 1.60
CA PRO A 114 1.94 4.30 2.19
C PRO A 114 1.04 5.52 2.40
N LEU A 115 1.62 6.72 2.54
CA LEU A 115 0.88 7.97 2.74
C LEU A 115 0.46 8.65 1.42
N LEU A 116 0.84 8.08 0.27
CA LEU A 116 0.42 8.59 -1.03
C LEU A 116 -1.11 8.54 -1.15
N ASP A 117 -1.69 9.65 -1.58
CA ASP A 117 -3.11 9.85 -1.71
C ASP A 117 -3.58 10.15 -3.15
N ASP A 118 -4.88 10.06 -3.38
CA ASP A 118 -5.50 10.31 -4.68
C ASP A 118 -5.35 11.78 -5.13
N ALA A 119 -5.38 12.72 -4.20
CA ALA A 119 -5.21 14.15 -4.51
C ALA A 119 -3.82 14.43 -5.09
N THR A 120 -2.77 13.80 -4.54
CA THR A 120 -1.41 13.89 -5.05
C THR A 120 -1.31 13.30 -6.46
N LEU A 121 -1.89 12.13 -6.74
CA LEU A 121 -1.88 11.57 -8.10
C LEU A 121 -2.71 12.40 -9.09
N THR A 122 -3.87 12.90 -8.68
CA THR A 122 -4.71 13.79 -9.50
C THR A 122 -3.92 15.05 -9.88
N HIS A 123 -3.21 15.66 -8.93
CA HIS A 123 -2.37 16.83 -9.17
C HIS A 123 -1.22 16.52 -10.15
N LEU A 124 -0.51 15.40 -9.96
CA LEU A 124 0.57 14.99 -10.87
C LEU A 124 0.08 14.76 -12.30
N VAL A 125 -1.04 14.04 -12.46
CA VAL A 125 -1.63 13.75 -13.77
C VAL A 125 -2.17 15.02 -14.42
N GLY A 126 -2.78 15.90 -13.66
CA GLY A 126 -3.27 17.20 -14.13
C GLY A 126 -2.16 18.15 -14.61
N ALA A 127 -0.98 18.02 -14.00
CA ALA A 127 0.22 18.80 -14.37
C ALA A 127 1.10 18.13 -15.45
N ARG A 128 0.68 16.99 -16.01
CA ARG A 128 1.47 16.26 -17.03
C ARG A 128 1.89 17.17 -18.19
N ALA A 129 3.18 17.13 -18.53
CA ALA A 129 3.80 17.88 -19.61
C ALA A 129 4.36 16.94 -20.69
N PRO A 130 3.55 16.52 -21.70
CA PRO A 130 3.92 15.50 -22.70
C PRO A 130 5.10 15.88 -23.59
N GLU A 131 5.37 17.18 -23.71
CA GLU A 131 6.52 17.73 -24.45
C GLU A 131 7.85 17.62 -23.71
N ARG A 132 7.83 17.29 -22.41
CA ARG A 132 9.01 17.10 -21.57
C ARG A 132 9.44 15.63 -21.53
N THR A 133 10.62 15.38 -20.95
CA THR A 133 11.11 14.01 -20.72
C THR A 133 10.31 13.31 -19.60
N ALA A 134 9.98 14.07 -18.56
CA ALA A 134 9.18 13.62 -17.44
C ALA A 134 8.48 14.78 -16.73
N THR A 135 7.41 14.47 -15.98
CA THR A 135 6.81 15.35 -14.97
C THR A 135 7.04 14.69 -13.62
N ALA A 136 7.66 15.39 -12.69
CA ALA A 136 8.01 14.85 -11.38
C ALA A 136 7.82 15.90 -10.28
N TYR A 137 7.57 15.44 -9.06
CA TYR A 137 7.59 16.30 -7.91
C TYR A 137 9.00 16.76 -7.56
N ARG A 138 9.08 17.99 -7.06
CA ARG A 138 10.24 18.51 -6.36
C ARG A 138 10.11 18.08 -4.90
N SER A 139 11.03 17.25 -4.42
CA SER A 139 11.04 16.79 -3.03
C SER A 139 11.07 17.96 -2.05
N SER A 140 10.15 17.96 -1.09
CA SER A 140 10.09 18.92 0.00
C SER A 140 11.29 18.82 0.95
N HIS A 141 12.02 17.69 0.95
CA HIS A 141 13.17 17.45 1.81
C HIS A 141 14.48 18.05 1.27
N ASP A 142 14.73 17.91 -0.04
CA ASP A 142 16.02 18.28 -0.63
C ASP A 142 15.91 19.07 -1.94
N GLY A 143 14.69 19.34 -2.41
CA GLY A 143 14.43 20.08 -3.65
C GLY A 143 14.74 19.34 -4.93
N LEU A 144 15.13 18.06 -4.85
CA LEU A 144 15.48 17.22 -6.00
C LEU A 144 14.25 16.52 -6.60
N PRO A 145 14.31 16.05 -7.87
CA PRO A 145 13.21 15.31 -8.46
C PRO A 145 12.87 14.01 -7.72
N GLU A 146 11.58 13.72 -7.54
CA GLU A 146 11.08 12.44 -7.05
C GLU A 146 10.78 11.47 -8.21
N PRO A 147 11.69 10.57 -8.56
CA PRO A 147 11.59 9.75 -9.76
C PRO A 147 10.58 8.62 -9.67
N LEU A 148 10.19 8.24 -8.44
CA LEU A 148 9.36 7.07 -8.16
C LEU A 148 7.92 7.44 -7.76
N CYS A 149 7.54 8.70 -7.96
CA CYS A 149 6.19 9.21 -8.11
C CYS A 149 6.23 10.25 -9.23
N ALA A 150 6.29 9.79 -10.48
CA ALA A 150 6.54 10.64 -11.65
C ALA A 150 5.90 10.06 -12.91
N ILE A 151 5.61 10.94 -13.89
CA ILE A 151 5.21 10.54 -15.24
C ILE A 151 6.44 10.61 -16.16
N TRP A 152 6.75 9.50 -16.80
CA TRP A 152 7.84 9.33 -17.73
C TRP A 152 7.29 9.25 -19.15
N GLU A 153 7.60 10.23 -19.98
CA GLU A 153 7.09 10.29 -21.35
C GLU A 153 7.86 9.33 -22.30
N PRO A 154 7.29 8.90 -23.43
CA PRO A 154 7.94 7.99 -24.36
C PRO A 154 9.34 8.45 -24.79
N ARG A 155 9.55 9.76 -24.93
CA ARG A 155 10.84 10.35 -25.28
C ARG A 155 11.95 10.15 -24.25
N SER A 156 11.61 9.72 -23.02
CA SER A 156 12.59 9.40 -21.99
C SER A 156 13.32 8.08 -22.24
N ALA A 157 12.75 7.17 -23.04
CA ALA A 157 13.22 5.80 -23.19
C ALA A 157 14.65 5.71 -23.77
N ALA A 158 14.90 6.34 -24.93
CA ALA A 158 16.22 6.28 -25.56
C ALA A 158 17.31 6.99 -24.73
N PRO A 159 17.10 8.19 -24.18
CA PRO A 159 18.07 8.82 -23.26
C PRO A 159 18.32 8.00 -21.99
N LEU A 160 17.28 7.39 -21.39
CA LEU A 160 17.42 6.57 -20.19
C LEU A 160 18.22 5.30 -20.47
N LEU A 161 17.97 4.65 -21.61
CA LEU A 161 18.75 3.48 -22.04
C LEU A 161 20.23 3.82 -22.25
N ALA A 162 20.53 4.97 -22.91
CA ALA A 162 21.91 5.46 -23.09
C ALA A 162 22.58 5.80 -21.73
N TYR A 163 21.81 6.38 -20.80
CA TYR A 163 22.28 6.69 -19.45
C TYR A 163 22.72 5.41 -18.72
N VAL A 164 21.90 4.35 -18.76
CA VAL A 164 22.22 3.06 -18.17
C VAL A 164 23.39 2.39 -18.87
N GLY A 165 23.43 2.45 -20.20
CA GLY A 165 24.54 1.94 -21.01
C GLY A 165 25.90 2.59 -20.69
N SER A 166 25.90 3.80 -20.09
CA SER A 166 27.12 4.47 -19.59
C SER A 166 27.49 4.07 -18.14
N GLY A 167 26.85 3.04 -17.57
CA GLY A 167 27.13 2.51 -16.23
C GLY A 167 26.47 3.30 -15.10
N ARG A 168 25.47 4.14 -15.40
CA ARG A 168 24.72 4.92 -14.40
C ARG A 168 23.36 4.29 -14.17
N ASP A 169 22.89 4.27 -12.90
CA ASP A 169 21.68 3.55 -12.48
C ASP A 169 20.73 4.37 -11.57
N CYS A 170 21.03 5.64 -11.32
CA CYS A 170 20.23 6.48 -10.44
C CYS A 170 19.16 7.26 -11.21
N PRO A 171 17.85 6.94 -11.10
CA PRO A 171 16.78 7.62 -11.83
C PRO A 171 16.67 9.10 -11.44
N ARG A 172 16.93 9.47 -10.17
CA ARG A 172 16.93 10.85 -9.72
C ARG A 172 18.01 11.71 -10.41
N ARG A 173 19.22 11.15 -10.56
CA ARG A 173 20.31 11.82 -11.30
C ARG A 173 20.02 11.95 -12.80
N PHE A 174 19.32 10.98 -13.36
CA PHE A 174 18.86 11.08 -14.74
C PHE A 174 17.91 12.27 -14.91
N LEU A 175 16.86 12.39 -14.06
CA LEU A 175 15.90 13.49 -14.12
C LEU A 175 16.52 14.86 -13.92
N LEU A 176 17.57 14.96 -13.07
CA LEU A 176 18.32 16.21 -12.88
C LEU A 176 19.05 16.69 -14.16
N GLY A 177 19.46 15.76 -15.01
CA GLY A 177 20.15 16.08 -16.28
C GLY A 177 19.22 16.09 -17.50
N ALA A 178 17.94 15.75 -17.33
CA ALA A 178 16.96 15.68 -18.39
C ALA A 178 16.04 16.91 -18.40
N ASP A 179 15.28 17.08 -19.49
CA ASP A 179 14.24 18.11 -19.58
C ASP A 179 13.01 17.66 -18.78
N THR A 180 13.09 17.79 -17.44
CA THR A 180 12.07 17.38 -16.47
C THR A 180 11.24 18.59 -16.04
N TYR A 181 9.91 18.46 -16.16
CA TYR A 181 8.99 19.44 -15.57
C TYR A 181 8.82 19.14 -14.09
N LEU A 182 9.29 20.05 -13.23
CA LEU A 182 9.19 19.91 -11.77
C LEU A 182 8.00 20.71 -11.26
N ILE A 183 7.17 20.04 -10.46
CA ILE A 183 6.02 20.60 -9.75
C ILE A 183 6.22 20.46 -8.24
N ASP A 184 5.60 21.31 -7.45
CA ASP A 184 5.71 21.24 -6.00
C ASP A 184 4.70 20.25 -5.42
N GLU A 185 5.07 19.57 -4.32
CA GLU A 185 4.23 18.61 -3.63
C GLU A 185 3.04 19.31 -2.95
N PRO A 186 1.79 18.90 -3.21
CA PRO A 186 0.62 19.44 -2.50
C PRO A 186 0.55 18.95 -1.05
N ASN A 187 1.08 17.76 -0.78
CA ASN A 187 1.16 17.14 0.52
C ASN A 187 2.59 16.58 0.75
N PRO A 188 3.45 17.28 1.51
CA PRO A 188 4.85 16.86 1.73
C PRO A 188 5.02 15.46 2.29
N ALA A 189 4.04 14.97 3.08
CA ALA A 189 4.12 13.63 3.68
C ALA A 189 3.75 12.51 2.70
N ALA A 190 3.09 12.83 1.58
CA ALA A 190 2.57 11.82 0.64
C ALA A 190 3.68 10.97 0.01
N LEU A 191 4.87 11.54 -0.17
CA LEU A 191 6.01 10.88 -0.80
C LEU A 191 7.05 10.33 0.18
N ASP A 192 6.73 10.32 1.48
CA ASP A 192 7.62 9.75 2.50
C ASP A 192 7.71 8.23 2.37
N ASN A 193 8.95 7.75 2.19
CA ASN A 193 9.24 6.32 2.12
C ASN A 193 9.27 5.69 3.51
N ILE A 194 8.71 4.50 3.64
CA ILE A 194 8.80 3.70 4.87
C ILE A 194 9.97 2.71 4.75
N ASN A 195 10.99 2.90 5.61
CA ASN A 195 12.21 2.11 5.62
C ASN A 195 12.49 1.43 6.96
N THR A 196 11.86 1.89 8.04
CA THR A 196 12.06 1.40 9.41
C THR A 196 10.74 0.94 10.05
N PRO A 197 10.79 0.08 11.07
CA PRO A 197 9.61 -0.31 11.85
C PRO A 197 8.94 0.89 12.55
N GLU A 198 9.70 1.91 12.92
CA GLU A 198 9.21 3.13 13.54
C GLU A 198 8.37 3.94 12.55
N GLU A 199 8.90 4.19 11.34
CA GLU A 199 8.18 4.85 10.25
C GLU A 199 6.91 4.07 9.87
N TYR A 200 6.97 2.73 9.86
CA TYR A 200 5.80 1.89 9.64
C TYR A 200 4.71 2.15 10.67
N ARG A 201 5.05 2.20 11.98
CA ARG A 201 4.09 2.49 13.04
C ARG A 201 3.47 3.87 12.91
N SER A 202 4.29 4.88 12.58
CA SER A 202 3.82 6.26 12.34
C SER A 202 2.85 6.33 11.16
N ALA A 203 3.17 5.66 10.04
CA ALA A 203 2.28 5.60 8.89
C ALA A 203 0.98 4.85 9.19
N MET A 204 1.03 3.77 9.99
CA MET A 204 -0.18 3.07 10.44
C MET A 204 -1.11 3.99 11.24
N THR A 205 -0.55 4.84 12.10
CA THR A 205 -1.32 5.84 12.86
C THR A 205 -1.92 6.91 11.94
N ALA A 206 -1.14 7.41 10.99
CA ALA A 206 -1.60 8.44 10.04
C ALA A 206 -2.67 7.93 9.05
N LEU A 207 -2.60 6.64 8.69
CA LEU A 207 -3.57 5.97 7.80
C LEU A 207 -4.77 5.38 8.54
N ALA A 208 -4.74 5.42 9.86
CA ALA A 208 -5.93 5.11 10.63
C ALA A 208 -7.03 6.10 10.21
N PRO A 209 -8.26 5.65 9.88
CA PRO A 209 -9.34 6.57 9.54
C PRO A 209 -9.49 7.64 10.63
N GLU A 210 -9.78 8.88 10.27
CA GLU A 210 -10.04 9.97 11.24
C GLU A 210 -11.13 9.63 12.26
N ASP A 211 -11.93 8.64 11.97
CA ASP A 211 -12.92 7.97 12.83
C ASP A 211 -12.28 7.11 13.96
N THR A 212 -10.96 7.06 14.08
CA THR A 212 -10.28 6.26 15.12
C THR A 212 -10.16 6.96 16.47
N ALA A 213 -10.82 8.08 16.69
CA ALA A 213 -10.92 8.69 18.02
C ALA A 213 -11.39 7.69 19.11
N ASP A 214 -12.12 6.64 18.69
CA ASP A 214 -12.62 5.56 19.57
C ASP A 214 -11.90 4.20 19.37
N ALA A 215 -10.85 4.12 18.54
CA ALA A 215 -10.12 2.87 18.36
C ALA A 215 -9.19 2.58 19.55
N LYS A 216 -9.27 1.36 20.05
CA LYS A 216 -8.55 0.88 21.23
C LYS A 216 -7.60 -0.24 20.84
N HIS A 217 -6.39 -0.22 21.37
CA HIS A 217 -5.42 -1.31 21.27
C HIS A 217 -5.70 -2.30 22.41
N ILE A 218 -6.19 -3.46 22.07
CA ILE A 218 -6.58 -4.49 23.03
C ILE A 218 -5.69 -5.72 22.85
N THR A 219 -5.23 -6.30 23.96
CA THR A 219 -4.61 -7.63 23.96
C THR A 219 -5.65 -8.65 24.37
N VAL A 220 -5.93 -9.64 23.52
CA VAL A 220 -6.88 -10.72 23.84
C VAL A 220 -6.13 -12.01 24.07
N GLN A 221 -6.48 -12.76 25.15
CA GLN A 221 -5.96 -14.08 25.45
C GLN A 221 -7.08 -15.11 25.31
N TYR A 222 -6.74 -16.24 24.68
CA TYR A 222 -7.64 -17.35 24.41
C TYR A 222 -7.28 -18.58 25.21
N TYR A 223 -8.29 -19.24 25.79
CA TYR A 223 -8.13 -20.47 26.55
C TYR A 223 -8.95 -21.61 25.98
N ALA A 224 -8.51 -22.83 26.24
CA ALA A 224 -9.19 -24.08 25.86
C ALA A 224 -9.73 -24.03 24.42
N LEU A 225 -11.02 -24.27 24.23
CA LEU A 225 -11.65 -24.34 22.90
C LEU A 225 -11.48 -23.06 22.09
N LEU A 226 -11.55 -21.87 22.70
CA LEU A 226 -11.34 -20.59 21.98
C LEU A 226 -9.92 -20.48 21.44
N ARG A 227 -8.91 -21.01 22.15
CA ARG A 227 -7.53 -21.05 21.66
C ARG A 227 -7.37 -21.98 20.46
N GLU A 228 -8.05 -23.12 20.47
CA GLU A 228 -8.05 -24.06 19.34
C GLU A 228 -8.70 -23.43 18.11
N GLN A 229 -9.84 -22.77 18.30
CA GLN A 229 -10.60 -22.13 17.24
C GLN A 229 -9.92 -20.88 16.67
N ALA A 230 -9.23 -20.10 17.52
CA ALA A 230 -8.43 -18.95 17.06
C ALA A 230 -7.07 -19.35 16.46
N GLY A 231 -6.58 -20.58 16.74
CA GLY A 231 -5.26 -21.06 16.29
C GLY A 231 -4.08 -20.33 16.94
N ARG A 232 -4.31 -19.59 18.05
CA ARG A 232 -3.31 -18.81 18.79
C ARG A 232 -3.68 -18.65 20.25
N ARG A 233 -2.65 -18.36 21.08
CA ARG A 233 -2.84 -18.16 22.52
C ARG A 233 -3.31 -16.74 22.84
N ASP A 234 -2.75 -15.77 22.15
CA ASP A 234 -3.01 -14.35 22.36
C ASP A 234 -2.86 -13.58 21.04
N GLU A 235 -3.45 -12.42 20.95
CA GLU A 235 -3.24 -11.45 19.90
C GLU A 235 -3.43 -10.03 20.40
N ALA A 236 -2.65 -9.10 19.82
CA ALA A 236 -2.90 -7.68 19.91
C ALA A 236 -3.72 -7.24 18.69
N LEU A 237 -4.80 -6.51 18.91
CA LEU A 237 -5.68 -6.02 17.87
C LEU A 237 -6.12 -4.58 18.13
N VAL A 238 -6.53 -3.90 17.09
CA VAL A 238 -7.19 -2.60 17.14
C VAL A 238 -8.68 -2.83 16.93
N THR A 239 -9.51 -2.33 17.84
CA THR A 239 -10.96 -2.50 17.80
C THR A 239 -11.67 -1.20 18.17
N ARG A 240 -12.91 -1.07 17.68
CA ARG A 240 -13.86 -0.03 18.12
C ARG A 240 -14.88 -0.54 19.13
N ALA A 241 -14.77 -1.79 19.53
CA ALA A 241 -15.67 -2.35 20.50
C ALA A 241 -15.69 -1.47 21.78
N GLY A 242 -16.85 -0.98 22.14
CA GLY A 242 -17.06 -0.21 23.35
C GLY A 242 -17.08 -1.09 24.58
N THR A 243 -17.42 -2.38 24.42
CA THR A 243 -17.63 -3.35 25.49
C THR A 243 -17.00 -4.71 25.16
N ALA A 244 -16.84 -5.55 26.18
CA ALA A 244 -16.37 -6.93 26.01
C ALA A 244 -17.32 -7.75 25.12
N ALA A 245 -18.62 -7.48 25.17
CA ALA A 245 -19.63 -8.14 24.32
C ALA A 245 -19.43 -7.82 22.84
N GLU A 246 -19.22 -6.55 22.50
CA GLU A 246 -18.95 -6.12 21.13
C GLU A 246 -17.63 -6.68 20.61
N LEU A 247 -16.59 -6.73 21.46
CA LEU A 247 -15.31 -7.33 21.11
C LEU A 247 -15.45 -8.83 20.81
N TYR A 248 -16.21 -9.57 21.62
CA TYR A 248 -16.45 -10.99 21.37
C TYR A 248 -17.23 -11.22 20.07
N ALA A 249 -18.23 -10.40 19.78
CA ALA A 249 -18.97 -10.43 18.53
C ALA A 249 -18.08 -10.10 17.32
N GLU A 250 -17.14 -9.18 17.44
CA GLU A 250 -16.15 -8.86 16.41
C GLU A 250 -15.24 -10.06 16.13
N LEU A 251 -14.71 -10.69 17.19
CA LEU A 251 -13.85 -11.87 17.10
C LEU A 251 -14.59 -13.10 16.53
N GLY A 252 -15.87 -13.27 16.85
CA GLY A 252 -16.72 -14.32 16.28
C GLY A 252 -16.95 -14.20 14.77
N ARG A 253 -16.73 -13.01 14.18
CA ARG A 253 -16.71 -12.83 12.71
C ARG A 253 -15.37 -13.22 12.08
N ARG A 254 -14.28 -13.24 12.86
CA ARG A 254 -12.93 -13.59 12.41
C ARG A 254 -12.60 -15.06 12.61
N TYR A 255 -13.13 -15.65 13.67
CA TYR A 255 -12.84 -17.02 14.09
C TYR A 255 -14.14 -17.84 14.22
N PRO A 256 -14.08 -19.16 14.00
CA PRO A 256 -15.25 -20.05 14.09
C PRO A 256 -15.60 -20.35 15.54
N PHE A 257 -15.79 -19.32 16.38
CA PHE A 257 -16.16 -19.51 17.80
C PHE A 257 -17.55 -20.15 17.91
N SER A 258 -17.62 -21.27 18.63
CA SER A 258 -18.83 -22.03 18.82
C SER A 258 -19.48 -21.84 20.19
N LEU A 259 -18.81 -21.19 21.13
CA LEU A 259 -19.36 -20.94 22.45
C LEU A 259 -20.14 -19.63 22.46
N PRO A 260 -21.41 -19.65 22.92
CA PRO A 260 -22.17 -18.43 23.07
C PRO A 260 -21.68 -17.64 24.31
N PRO A 261 -21.84 -16.29 24.32
CA PRO A 261 -21.38 -15.45 25.44
C PRO A 261 -21.86 -15.88 26.82
N GLU A 262 -23.06 -16.45 26.92
CA GLU A 262 -23.73 -16.82 28.17
C GLU A 262 -22.98 -17.90 28.94
N VAL A 263 -22.17 -18.72 28.28
CA VAL A 263 -21.39 -19.79 28.92
C VAL A 263 -19.96 -19.36 29.25
N LEU A 264 -19.56 -18.16 28.81
CA LEU A 264 -18.23 -17.63 29.04
C LEU A 264 -18.20 -16.63 30.18
N ARG A 265 -17.04 -16.51 30.81
CA ARG A 265 -16.73 -15.39 31.69
C ARG A 265 -15.71 -14.48 30.97
N VAL A 266 -15.79 -13.19 31.26
CA VAL A 266 -14.81 -12.22 30.76
C VAL A 266 -14.01 -11.66 31.94
N ALA A 267 -12.70 -11.51 31.73
CA ALA A 267 -11.83 -10.74 32.59
C ALA A 267 -11.15 -9.62 31.79
N ILE A 268 -11.06 -8.44 32.39
CA ILE A 268 -10.36 -7.28 31.86
C ILE A 268 -9.29 -6.90 32.88
N ASN A 269 -8.03 -6.82 32.43
CA ASN A 269 -6.87 -6.51 33.30
C ASN A 269 -6.81 -7.43 34.55
N ALA A 270 -7.04 -8.73 34.34
CA ALA A 270 -7.07 -9.76 35.37
C ALA A 270 -8.23 -9.67 36.38
N GLU A 271 -9.21 -8.80 36.17
CA GLU A 271 -10.42 -8.72 37.00
C GLU A 271 -11.64 -9.24 36.26
N PHE A 272 -12.47 -10.08 36.90
CA PHE A 272 -13.75 -10.49 36.31
C PHE A 272 -14.68 -9.30 36.13
N ARG A 273 -15.26 -9.20 34.96
CA ARG A 273 -16.19 -8.14 34.58
C ARG A 273 -17.46 -8.72 33.95
N GLU A 274 -18.51 -7.91 33.95
CA GLU A 274 -19.73 -8.22 33.20
C GLU A 274 -19.55 -7.90 31.69
N TRP A 275 -20.33 -8.54 30.83
CA TRP A 275 -20.27 -8.37 29.39
C TRP A 275 -20.40 -6.91 28.89
N PRO A 276 -21.28 -6.05 29.50
CA PRO A 276 -21.38 -4.65 29.09
C PRO A 276 -20.27 -3.76 29.66
N ALA A 277 -19.25 -4.32 30.34
CA ALA A 277 -18.14 -3.52 30.88
C ALA A 277 -17.42 -2.78 29.74
N PRO A 278 -17.16 -1.46 29.90
CA PRO A 278 -16.47 -0.67 28.89
C PRO A 278 -15.02 -1.10 28.76
N LEU A 279 -14.52 -1.05 27.53
CA LEU A 279 -13.12 -1.27 27.21
C LEU A 279 -12.39 0.06 27.05
N ALA A 280 -11.15 0.13 27.55
CA ALA A 280 -10.22 1.23 27.39
C ALA A 280 -9.05 0.84 26.49
N ASP A 281 -8.35 1.83 25.95
CA ASP A 281 -7.10 1.60 25.22
C ASP A 281 -6.04 0.97 26.14
N GLY A 282 -5.36 -0.07 25.65
CA GLY A 282 -4.36 -0.83 26.40
C GLY A 282 -4.90 -1.97 27.25
N ASP A 283 -6.21 -2.22 27.26
CA ASP A 283 -6.80 -3.30 28.05
C ASP A 283 -6.34 -4.69 27.59
N ALA A 284 -6.14 -5.58 28.59
CA ALA A 284 -5.94 -7.01 28.40
C ALA A 284 -7.25 -7.76 28.69
N VAL A 285 -7.84 -8.37 27.65
CA VAL A 285 -9.15 -9.05 27.72
C VAL A 285 -8.95 -10.56 27.63
N VAL A 286 -9.65 -11.30 28.47
CA VAL A 286 -9.62 -12.76 28.51
C VAL A 286 -11.04 -13.29 28.46
N PHE A 287 -11.33 -14.15 27.47
CA PHE A 287 -12.57 -14.91 27.43
C PHE A 287 -12.32 -16.32 27.99
N ILE A 288 -13.02 -16.67 29.04
CA ILE A 288 -12.80 -17.87 29.84
C ILE A 288 -13.96 -18.84 29.63
N PRO A 289 -13.72 -19.96 28.88
CA PRO A 289 -14.70 -21.02 28.75
C PRO A 289 -14.98 -21.70 30.12
N PRO A 290 -16.17 -22.34 30.25
CA PRO A 290 -16.42 -23.19 31.42
C PRO A 290 -15.36 -24.30 31.45
N VAL A 291 -14.87 -24.61 32.67
CA VAL A 291 -13.97 -25.74 32.85
C VAL A 291 -14.73 -27.04 32.50
N ALA A 292 -14.20 -27.79 31.53
CA ALA A 292 -14.74 -29.12 31.22
C ALA A 292 -14.37 -30.05 32.37
N GLY A 293 -15.36 -30.46 33.15
CA GLY A 293 -15.23 -31.54 34.09
C GLY A 293 -15.42 -31.16 35.56
N GLY A 294 -16.44 -31.60 36.12
CA GLY A 294 -16.61 -32.09 37.47
C GLY A 294 -17.07 -33.49 37.39
#